data_5910766664a18ea74fa9fa16611894fa
#
_entry.id   5910766664a18ea74fa9fa16611894fa
#
_cell.length_a   1.000
_cell.length_b   1.000
_cell.length_c   1.000
_cell.angle_alpha   90.00
_cell.angle_beta   90.00
_cell.angle_gamma   90.00
#
_symmetry.space_group_name_H-M   'P 1'
#
loop_
_entity.id
_entity.type
_entity.pdbx_description
1 polymer ?
#
loop_
_entity_poly.entity_id
_entity_poly.type
_entity_poly.pdbx_seq_one_letter_code
_entity_poly.pdbx_strand_id
1 'polypeptide(L)' 'MDDTRKTVGQGFDVPIRYKANLTIDEAVEYSGVSREGLLKMINQNDCPFVLRLGHRRLLKRRAFDEYIAKLDFVE' A
#
# COMPACT_ATOMS: atom_id res chain seq x y z
N MET A 1 -13.87 -6.82 20.00
CA MET A 1 -13.69 -6.67 19.36
C MET A 1 -13.60 -6.30 18.63
N ASP A 2 -13.61 -6.58 18.63
CA ASP A 2 -13.48 -6.47 17.79
C ASP A 2 -13.24 -6.41 16.91
N ASP A 3 -13.47 -6.58 16.90
CA ASP A 3 -13.29 -6.73 16.01
C ASP A 3 -13.09 -6.81 15.27
N THR A 4 -13.32 -6.95 15.42
CA THR A 4 -13.16 -7.17 14.73
C THR A 4 -12.91 -7.31 14.02
N ARG A 5 -13.19 -7.56 14.12
CA ARG A 5 -12.86 -7.83 13.55
C ARG A 5 -12.51 -8.16 12.83
N LYS A 6 -12.42 -8.39 12.77
CA LYS A 6 -11.93 -8.72 12.22
C LYS A 6 -11.64 -9.27 11.43
N THR A 7 -11.51 -9.61 11.33
CA THR A 7 -11.12 -10.08 10.64
C THR A 7 -10.96 -10.70 10.00
N VAL A 8 -11.04 -10.95 9.89
CA VAL A 8 -10.73 -11.65 9.52
C VAL A 8 -10.33 -12.15 8.71
N GLY A 9 -10.56 -12.25 8.37
CA GLY A 9 -10.14 -12.83 7.57
C GLY A 9 -9.01 -13.39 7.57
N GLN A 10 -8.74 -13.51 7.75
CA GLN A 10 -7.81 -13.91 8.10
C GLN A 10 -7.41 -13.53 9.18
N GLY A 11 -7.82 -13.34 9.59
CA GLY A 11 -7.83 -13.00 10.79
C GLY A 11 -6.67 -12.59 11.61
N PHE A 12 -5.64 -12.20 11.04
CA PHE A 12 -4.48 -11.80 11.80
C PHE A 12 -4.26 -10.31 11.68
N ASP A 13 -4.07 -9.64 12.81
CA ASP A 13 -3.75 -8.23 12.83
C ASP A 13 -2.25 -8.07 12.72
N VAL A 14 -1.75 -8.17 11.50
CA VAL A 14 -0.34 -7.95 11.25
C VAL A 14 -0.11 -6.45 11.13
N PRO A 15 0.83 -5.89 11.89
CA PRO A 15 1.15 -4.47 11.72
C PRO A 15 1.55 -4.18 10.28
N ILE A 16 1.14 -3.00 9.81
CA ILE A 16 1.34 -2.62 8.41
C ILE A 16 2.80 -2.76 8.01
N ARG A 17 3.72 -2.35 8.87
CA ARG A 17 5.16 -2.38 8.56
C ARG A 17 5.72 -3.78 8.33
N TYR A 18 4.96 -4.81 8.69
CA TYR A 18 5.38 -6.20 8.50
C TYR A 18 4.64 -6.88 7.37
N LYS A 19 3.69 -6.22 6.73
CA LYS A 19 2.96 -6.81 5.63
C LYS A 19 3.80 -6.78 4.37
N ALA A 20 3.71 -7.85 3.59
CA ALA A 20 4.41 -7.90 2.31
C ALA A 20 3.74 -6.99 1.29
N ASN A 21 2.42 -6.92 1.34
CA ASN A 21 1.61 -6.14 0.40
C ASN A 21 0.64 -5.27 1.18
N LEU A 22 0.39 -4.07 0.67
CA LEU A 22 -0.48 -3.10 1.33
C LEU A 22 -1.67 -2.77 0.43
N THR A 23 -2.83 -2.54 1.05
CA THR A 23 -3.92 -1.89 0.32
C THR A 23 -3.56 -0.42 0.11
N ILE A 24 -4.32 0.25 -0.74
CA ILE A 24 -4.10 1.67 -0.99
C ILE A 24 -4.25 2.47 0.30
N ASP A 25 -5.29 2.18 1.09
CA ASP A 25 -5.51 2.89 2.35
C ASP A 25 -4.37 2.65 3.33
N GLU A 26 -3.88 1.41 3.42
CA GLU A 26 -2.75 1.11 4.28
C GLU A 26 -1.50 1.84 3.84
N ALA A 27 -1.29 1.93 2.53
CA ALA A 27 -0.12 2.61 1.99
C ALA A 27 -0.15 4.10 2.29
N VAL A 28 -1.33 4.71 2.24
CA VAL A 28 -1.49 6.11 2.60
C VAL A 28 -1.09 6.32 4.06
N GLU A 29 -1.61 5.49 4.94
CA GLU A 29 -1.31 5.58 6.36
C GLU A 29 0.16 5.32 6.64
N TYR A 30 0.72 4.32 6.00
CA TYR A 30 2.10 3.89 6.22
C TYR A 30 3.11 4.93 5.76
N SER A 31 2.85 5.53 4.60
CA SER A 31 3.84 6.41 3.95
C SER A 31 3.63 7.89 4.25
N GLY A 32 2.41 8.28 4.59
CA GLY A 32 2.09 9.69 4.71
C GLY A 32 1.87 10.38 3.38
N VAL A 33 1.95 9.64 2.28
CA VAL A 33 1.67 10.20 0.95
C VAL A 33 0.16 10.32 0.78
N SER A 34 -0.29 11.40 0.17
CA SER A 34 -1.73 11.60 -0.04
C SER A 34 -2.28 10.54 -0.97
N ARG A 35 -3.58 10.25 -0.81
CA ARG A 35 -4.23 9.26 -1.66
C ARG A 35 -4.13 9.64 -3.13
N GLU A 36 -4.31 10.92 -3.44
CA GLU A 36 -4.22 11.40 -4.82
C GLU A 36 -2.83 11.19 -5.40
N GLY A 37 -1.80 11.53 -4.61
CA GLY A 37 -0.43 11.33 -5.05
C GLY A 37 -0.13 9.87 -5.28
N LEU A 38 -0.61 9.01 -4.38
CA LEU A 38 -0.40 7.58 -4.50
C LEU A 38 -1.08 7.01 -5.73
N LEU A 39 -2.32 7.43 -5.99
CA LEU A 39 -3.05 6.95 -7.15
C LEU A 39 -2.38 7.39 -8.45
N LYS A 40 -1.79 8.58 -8.49
CA LYS A 40 -1.05 9.01 -9.67
C LYS A 40 0.14 8.07 -9.93
N MET A 41 0.85 7.68 -8.88
CA MET A 41 1.98 6.76 -9.02
C MET A 41 1.52 5.40 -9.54
N ILE A 42 0.43 4.88 -8.98
CA ILE A 42 -0.08 3.56 -9.32
C ILE A 42 -0.55 3.50 -10.75
N ASN A 43 -1.11 4.60 -11.26
CA ASN A 43 -1.68 4.63 -12.60
C ASN A 43 -0.64 4.80 -13.70
N GLN A 44 0.63 4.96 -13.34
CA GLN A 44 1.69 5.00 -14.33
C GLN A 44 1.89 3.60 -14.90
N ASN A 45 2.23 3.54 -16.18
CA ASN A 45 2.34 2.27 -16.89
C ASN A 45 3.44 1.37 -16.33
N ASP A 46 4.48 1.96 -15.81
CA ASP A 46 5.66 1.24 -15.36
C ASP A 46 5.85 1.30 -13.86
N CYS A 47 4.76 1.41 -13.11
CA CYS A 47 4.86 1.47 -11.65
C CYS A 47 5.45 0.17 -11.11
N PRO A 48 6.61 0.24 -10.44
CA PRO A 48 7.32 -0.98 -10.04
C PRO A 48 6.76 -1.65 -8.80
N PHE A 49 5.89 -0.98 -8.07
CA PHE A 49 5.45 -1.53 -6.79
C PHE A 49 3.98 -1.95 -6.76
N VAL A 50 3.25 -1.82 -7.85
CA VAL A 50 1.85 -2.19 -7.86
C VAL A 50 1.69 -3.66 -8.24
N LEU A 51 0.79 -4.34 -7.51
CA LEU A 51 0.42 -5.73 -7.79
C LEU A 51 -1.06 -5.75 -8.12
N ARG A 52 -1.41 -6.24 -9.29
CA ARG A 52 -2.79 -6.28 -9.73
C ARG A 52 -3.35 -7.69 -9.54
N LEU A 53 -4.44 -7.78 -8.79
CA LEU A 53 -5.12 -9.04 -8.55
C LEU A 53 -6.58 -8.86 -8.90
N GLY A 54 -6.95 -9.24 -10.12
CA GLY A 54 -8.30 -9.02 -10.59
C GLY A 54 -8.63 -7.53 -10.57
N HIS A 55 -9.66 -7.16 -9.81
CA HIS A 55 -10.06 -5.75 -9.68
C HIS A 55 -9.28 -5.02 -8.60
N ARG A 56 -8.49 -5.74 -7.83
CA ARG A 56 -7.79 -5.15 -6.70
C ARG A 56 -6.38 -4.75 -7.09
N ARG A 57 -5.91 -3.70 -6.45
CA ARG A 57 -4.52 -3.26 -6.59
C ARG A 57 -3.92 -3.19 -5.21
N LEU A 58 -2.78 -3.84 -5.07
CA LEU A 58 -2.01 -3.84 -3.84
C LEU A 58 -0.65 -3.25 -4.12
N LEU A 59 0.01 -2.76 -3.09
CA LEU A 59 1.36 -2.23 -3.22
C LEU A 59 2.31 -3.20 -2.56
N LYS A 60 3.37 -3.57 -3.28
CA LYS A 60 4.45 -4.39 -2.72
C LYS A 60 5.24 -3.49 -1.79
N ARG A 61 5.18 -3.74 -0.48
CA ARG A 61 5.70 -2.80 0.50
C ARG A 61 7.17 -2.49 0.29
N ARG A 62 8.01 -3.50 0.06
CA ARG A 62 9.44 -3.25 -0.10
C ARG A 62 9.74 -2.42 -1.34
N ALA A 63 9.10 -2.74 -2.46
CA ALA A 63 9.31 -1.99 -3.69
C ALA A 63 8.80 -0.56 -3.52
N PHE A 64 7.70 -0.39 -2.81
CA PHE A 64 7.14 0.91 -2.50
C PHE A 64 8.12 1.72 -1.65
N ASP A 65 8.68 1.10 -0.60
CA ASP A 65 9.67 1.76 0.25
C ASP A 65 10.85 2.27 -0.58
N GLU A 66 11.37 1.43 -1.47
CA GLU A 66 12.51 1.80 -2.29
C GLU A 66 12.17 2.95 -3.23
N TYR A 67 10.96 2.90 -3.79
CA TYR A 67 10.52 3.94 -4.70
C TYR A 67 10.42 5.29 -3.98
N ILE A 68 9.76 5.29 -2.83
CA ILE A 68 9.57 6.52 -2.04
C ILE A 68 10.91 7.07 -1.57
N ALA A 69 11.84 6.19 -1.21
CA ALA A 69 13.14 6.62 -0.72
C ALA A 69 13.94 7.40 -1.76
N LYS A 70 13.61 7.22 -3.03
CA LYS A 70 14.31 7.90 -4.12
C LYS A 70 13.66 9.22 -4.50
N LEU A 71 12.49 9.51 -3.96
CA LEU A 71 11.77 10.73 -4.31
C LEU A 71 12.17 11.86 -3.37
N ASP A 72 12.33 13.04 -3.93
CA ASP A 72 12.55 14.24 -3.12
C ASP A 72 11.23 14.81 -2.64
N PHE A 73 10.17 14.66 -3.44
CA PHE A 73 8.86 15.16 -3.06
C PHE A 73 7.79 14.46 -3.88
N VAL A 74 6.56 14.54 -3.39
CA VAL A 74 5.39 13.98 -4.05
C VAL A 74 4.37 15.09 -4.21
N GLU A 75 3.83 15.21 -5.40
CA GLU A 75 2.79 16.24 -5.67
C GLU A 75 1.44 15.80 -5.17
#